data_7d3ff5186db79f28b5a63b321b308bd6
#
_entry.id   7d3ff5186db79f28b5a63b321b308bd6
#
_cell.length_a   1.000
_cell.length_b   1.000
_cell.length_c   1.000
_cell.angle_alpha   90.00
_cell.angle_beta   90.00
_cell.angle_gamma   90.00
#
_symmetry.space_group_name_H-M   'P 1'
#
loop_
_entity.id
_entity.type
_entity.pdbx_description
1 polymer ?
#
loop_
_entity_poly.entity_id
_entity_poly.type
_entity_poly.pdbx_seq_one_letter_code
_entity_poly.pdbx_strand_id
1 'polypeptide(L)'
;MLTLLIGALTGLAVVAFIVLTERLGMRLYPVGSAAWRRVLIPVAGSLAMGYLLYRHFPNARGSGVPQTKAALYARDGFISLRTVLGKFVCTAATLASGIPLGREGPSVQVGAGIASVLGSALGLRPEKVKALIPVGAAAAIAAAFNTPMAAVLFALEEVVGDMHAPVLGSVVLASATSWAMLRLLLGNNPLFHVPQYELIHPLEFGIYAVLGVAGGFLSVAFTKLLLEMRKRFLLLPRSTRWWHPEVGGVIVGLMGWLVPQVLGVGYSYVGDALNGTMALKLMVLLVVLKLFAVTASYASGNAGGIFGPALFLGAMLGGAVGTVAHHLLPTYTAMSGAYALVGMGALFAGIVRAPMTSVLMIFEMTRDYSVIVPLMIANLASLFISSRFQKQPIYEALARQDGIHLPNHKEREELGQRRVFDVMRNDAETLPAQMSVHEAVEQMRSNQFRAWPVVDEESVVGVLSRATLEIALDDGRAEQKLIDLFETLEFPHVHKDHALHQALERMSNAHVDLLPVVNRADIHQLEGIVTLRDVLDSYGVDSSGSA
;
A
#
# COMPACT_ATOMS: atom_id res chain seq x y z
N MET A 1 -3.38 -17.57 15.87
CA MET A 1 -4.83 -17.77 15.72
C MET A 1 -5.48 -16.64 14.93
N LEU A 2 -5.41 -15.37 15.37
CA LEU A 2 -6.03 -14.23 14.66
C LEU A 2 -5.57 -14.12 13.19
N THR A 3 -4.28 -14.28 12.91
CA THR A 3 -3.70 -14.23 11.55
C THR A 3 -4.27 -15.30 10.62
N LEU A 4 -4.45 -16.54 11.11
CA LEU A 4 -5.10 -17.62 10.35
C LEU A 4 -6.56 -17.28 10.05
N LEU A 5 -7.28 -16.73 11.02
CA LEU A 5 -8.66 -16.30 10.84
C LEU A 5 -8.78 -15.19 9.79
N ILE A 6 -7.90 -14.17 9.85
CA ILE A 6 -7.81 -13.11 8.84
C ILE A 6 -7.55 -13.71 7.46
N GLY A 7 -6.57 -14.62 7.33
CA GLY A 7 -6.24 -15.30 6.08
C GLY A 7 -7.43 -16.07 5.51
N ALA A 8 -8.09 -16.87 6.34
CA ALA A 8 -9.23 -17.68 5.92
C ALA A 8 -10.45 -16.83 5.48
N LEU A 9 -10.84 -15.84 6.29
CA LEU A 9 -11.96 -14.96 5.98
C LEU A 9 -11.69 -14.09 4.74
N THR A 10 -10.45 -13.59 4.60
CA THR A 10 -10.05 -12.83 3.41
C THR A 10 -10.04 -13.71 2.18
N GLY A 11 -9.50 -14.93 2.27
CA GLY A 11 -9.53 -15.91 1.17
C GLY A 11 -10.95 -16.22 0.73
N LEU A 12 -11.85 -16.50 1.68
CA LEU A 12 -13.27 -16.72 1.39
C LEU A 12 -13.94 -15.51 0.72
N ALA A 13 -13.67 -14.30 1.23
CA ALA A 13 -14.21 -13.07 0.65
C ALA A 13 -13.72 -12.84 -0.80
N VAL A 14 -12.43 -13.08 -1.07
CA VAL A 14 -11.87 -12.94 -2.42
C VAL A 14 -12.42 -14.01 -3.37
N VAL A 15 -12.56 -15.26 -2.93
CA VAL A 15 -13.19 -16.33 -3.72
C VAL A 15 -14.64 -15.96 -4.04
N ALA A 16 -15.40 -15.50 -3.06
CA ALA A 16 -16.78 -15.03 -3.29
C ALA A 16 -16.81 -13.86 -4.29
N PHE A 17 -15.83 -12.95 -4.23
CA PHE A 17 -15.70 -11.83 -5.16
C PHE A 17 -15.43 -12.30 -6.59
N ILE A 18 -14.52 -13.27 -6.78
CA ILE A 18 -14.23 -13.88 -8.07
C ILE A 18 -15.48 -14.51 -8.67
N VAL A 19 -16.11 -15.42 -7.93
CA VAL A 19 -17.29 -16.17 -8.38
C VAL A 19 -18.47 -15.23 -8.69
N LEU A 20 -18.70 -14.24 -7.82
CA LEU A 20 -19.78 -13.26 -8.03
C LEU A 20 -19.55 -12.44 -9.30
N THR A 21 -18.34 -11.90 -9.48
CA THR A 21 -18.00 -11.08 -10.65
C THR A 21 -18.14 -11.87 -11.95
N GLU A 22 -17.65 -13.12 -11.98
CA GLU A 22 -17.71 -13.99 -13.15
C GLU A 22 -19.16 -14.41 -13.47
N ARG A 23 -19.91 -14.87 -12.46
CA ARG A 23 -21.33 -15.27 -12.66
C ARG A 23 -22.23 -14.12 -13.11
N LEU A 24 -22.04 -12.94 -12.51
CA LEU A 24 -22.78 -11.75 -12.92
C LEU A 24 -22.38 -11.32 -14.34
N GLY A 25 -21.09 -11.33 -14.68
CA GLY A 25 -20.59 -11.03 -16.02
C GLY A 25 -21.18 -11.96 -17.07
N MET A 26 -21.18 -13.28 -16.84
CA MET A 26 -21.80 -14.25 -17.75
C MET A 26 -23.31 -14.04 -17.95
N ARG A 27 -24.04 -13.62 -16.91
CA ARG A 27 -25.47 -13.32 -17.01
C ARG A 27 -25.75 -12.02 -17.79
N LEU A 28 -24.89 -11.02 -17.60
CA LEU A 28 -25.03 -9.73 -18.28
C LEU A 28 -24.64 -9.81 -19.78
N TYR A 29 -23.62 -10.63 -20.07
CA TYR A 29 -23.08 -10.83 -21.43
C TYR A 29 -23.12 -12.31 -21.84
N PRO A 30 -24.32 -12.92 -21.99
CA PRO A 30 -24.42 -14.29 -22.50
C PRO A 30 -23.87 -14.39 -23.93
N VAL A 31 -23.38 -15.56 -24.29
CA VAL A 31 -22.87 -15.85 -25.64
C VAL A 31 -23.96 -15.51 -26.66
N GLY A 32 -23.62 -14.78 -27.73
CA GLY A 32 -24.58 -14.33 -28.73
C GLY A 32 -25.46 -13.15 -28.32
N SER A 33 -25.17 -12.48 -27.20
CA SER A 33 -25.96 -11.32 -26.75
C SER A 33 -25.92 -10.16 -27.73
N ALA A 34 -27.03 -9.42 -27.78
CA ALA A 34 -27.20 -8.27 -28.67
C ALA A 34 -26.15 -7.17 -28.39
N ALA A 35 -25.65 -6.53 -29.44
CA ALA A 35 -24.57 -5.52 -29.36
C ALA A 35 -24.94 -4.32 -28.47
N TRP A 36 -26.21 -3.93 -28.37
CA TRP A 36 -26.66 -2.84 -27.51
C TRP A 36 -26.33 -3.05 -26.02
N ARG A 37 -26.26 -4.32 -25.56
CA ARG A 37 -25.84 -4.65 -24.16
C ARG A 37 -24.45 -4.15 -23.84
N ARG A 38 -23.54 -4.17 -24.83
CA ARG A 38 -22.15 -3.68 -24.66
C ARG A 38 -22.08 -2.18 -24.42
N VAL A 39 -23.15 -1.44 -24.77
CA VAL A 39 -23.26 0.01 -24.51
C VAL A 39 -24.06 0.27 -23.24
N LEU A 40 -25.28 -0.27 -23.14
CA LEU A 40 -26.18 0.09 -22.05
C LEU A 40 -25.76 -0.47 -20.69
N ILE A 41 -25.19 -1.67 -20.64
CA ILE A 41 -24.81 -2.28 -19.36
C ILE A 41 -23.67 -1.52 -18.67
N PRO A 42 -22.55 -1.14 -19.33
CA PRO A 42 -21.53 -0.29 -18.72
C PRO A 42 -22.06 1.07 -18.27
N VAL A 43 -22.92 1.70 -19.05
CA VAL A 43 -23.54 3.00 -18.74
C VAL A 43 -24.42 2.88 -17.49
N ALA A 44 -25.40 1.97 -17.52
CA ALA A 44 -26.34 1.78 -16.40
C ALA A 44 -25.62 1.30 -15.13
N GLY A 45 -24.63 0.39 -15.26
CA GLY A 45 -23.83 -0.10 -14.15
C GLY A 45 -22.99 1.02 -13.51
N SER A 46 -22.34 1.84 -14.34
CA SER A 46 -21.55 2.99 -13.85
C SER A 46 -22.42 4.03 -13.16
N LEU A 47 -23.59 4.35 -13.69
CA LEU A 47 -24.52 5.30 -13.09
C LEU A 47 -25.04 4.79 -11.74
N ALA A 48 -25.53 3.53 -11.70
CA ALA A 48 -26.05 2.93 -10.47
C ALA A 48 -24.98 2.85 -9.38
N MET A 49 -23.75 2.40 -9.73
CA MET A 49 -22.66 2.32 -8.77
C MET A 49 -22.13 3.70 -8.39
N GLY A 50 -22.12 4.65 -9.31
CA GLY A 50 -21.78 6.05 -9.03
C GLY A 50 -22.69 6.67 -7.96
N TYR A 51 -24.01 6.47 -8.09
CA TYR A 51 -24.99 6.89 -7.10
C TYR A 51 -24.79 6.20 -5.75
N LEU A 52 -24.60 4.87 -5.75
CA LEU A 52 -24.40 4.08 -4.53
C LEU A 52 -23.13 4.49 -3.78
N LEU A 53 -22.02 4.70 -4.50
CA LEU A 53 -20.76 5.21 -3.96
C LEU A 53 -20.90 6.64 -3.41
N TYR A 54 -21.69 7.49 -4.07
CA TYR A 54 -21.88 8.86 -3.61
C TYR A 54 -22.74 8.92 -2.34
N ARG A 55 -23.87 8.19 -2.31
CA ARG A 55 -24.88 8.30 -1.25
C ARG A 55 -24.61 7.42 -0.03
N HIS A 56 -24.07 6.20 -0.28
CA HIS A 56 -23.97 5.18 0.76
C HIS A 56 -22.55 4.77 1.10
N PHE A 57 -21.62 4.74 0.14
CA PHE A 57 -20.27 4.19 0.35
C PHE A 57 -19.14 5.12 -0.14
N PRO A 58 -19.05 6.38 0.31
CA PRO A 58 -18.06 7.34 -0.21
C PRO A 58 -16.61 6.87 -0.05
N ASN A 59 -16.30 6.15 1.02
CA ASN A 59 -14.96 5.62 1.31
C ASN A 59 -14.60 4.35 0.49
N ALA A 60 -15.55 3.79 -0.26
CA ALA A 60 -15.32 2.67 -1.16
C ALA A 60 -14.88 3.07 -2.58
N ARG A 61 -14.74 4.37 -2.88
CA ARG A 61 -14.22 4.88 -4.16
C ARG A 61 -12.73 4.57 -4.32
N GLY A 62 -12.27 4.57 -5.58
CA GLY A 62 -10.87 4.43 -5.95
C GLY A 62 -10.36 2.99 -6.02
N SER A 63 -9.03 2.84 -6.16
CA SER A 63 -8.36 1.56 -6.39
C SER A 63 -8.42 0.60 -5.19
N GLY A 64 -8.37 1.10 -3.96
CA GLY A 64 -8.27 0.28 -2.76
C GLY A 64 -6.87 0.31 -2.13
N VAL A 65 -5.80 0.25 -2.92
CA VAL A 65 -4.42 0.30 -2.40
C VAL A 65 -4.08 1.64 -1.75
N PRO A 66 -4.33 2.82 -2.37
CA PRO A 66 -4.12 4.10 -1.70
C PRO A 66 -4.89 4.24 -0.39
N GLN A 67 -6.15 3.75 -0.35
CA GLN A 67 -6.99 3.79 0.84
C GLN A 67 -6.48 2.87 1.95
N THR A 68 -5.88 1.73 1.59
CA THR A 68 -5.22 0.81 2.53
C THR A 68 -3.95 1.43 3.10
N LYS A 69 -3.11 2.06 2.25
CA LYS A 69 -1.94 2.84 2.72
C LYS A 69 -2.37 4.01 3.62
N ALA A 70 -3.45 4.70 3.27
CA ALA A 70 -4.00 5.77 4.11
C ALA A 70 -4.49 5.26 5.48
N ALA A 71 -5.10 4.07 5.54
CA ALA A 71 -5.47 3.45 6.81
C ALA A 71 -4.24 3.12 7.65
N LEU A 72 -3.18 2.59 7.00
CA LEU A 72 -1.92 2.24 7.68
C LEU A 72 -1.20 3.46 8.25
N TYR A 73 -1.11 4.57 7.48
CA TYR A 73 -0.24 5.71 7.82
C TYR A 73 -0.96 6.91 8.41
N ALA A 74 -2.26 7.09 8.15
CA ALA A 74 -2.99 8.29 8.50
C ALA A 74 -4.30 8.05 9.29
N ARG A 75 -4.67 6.80 9.56
CA ARG A 75 -5.95 6.48 10.23
C ARG A 75 -5.84 5.35 11.24
N ASP A 76 -4.70 5.15 11.85
CA ASP A 76 -4.44 4.16 12.92
C ASP A 76 -4.96 2.75 12.63
N GLY A 77 -4.89 2.35 11.36
CA GLY A 77 -5.36 1.05 10.91
C GLY A 77 -6.88 0.91 10.76
N PHE A 78 -7.66 2.00 10.91
CA PHE A 78 -9.11 1.91 10.91
C PHE A 78 -9.72 1.88 9.51
N ILE A 79 -10.46 0.79 9.21
CA ILE A 79 -11.31 0.63 8.02
C ILE A 79 -12.67 0.09 8.49
N SER A 80 -13.75 0.85 8.28
CA SER A 80 -15.08 0.45 8.74
C SER A 80 -15.65 -0.73 7.93
N LEU A 81 -16.46 -1.58 8.59
CA LEU A 81 -17.17 -2.68 7.91
C LEU A 81 -18.04 -2.19 6.74
N ARG A 82 -18.65 -1.01 6.89
CA ARG A 82 -19.43 -0.35 5.82
C ARG A 82 -18.57 -0.11 4.57
N THR A 83 -17.31 0.29 4.74
CA THR A 83 -16.35 0.48 3.63
C THR A 83 -16.01 -0.86 2.98
N VAL A 84 -15.81 -1.92 3.76
CA VAL A 84 -15.53 -3.29 3.27
C VAL A 84 -16.67 -3.78 2.38
N LEU A 85 -17.90 -3.74 2.90
CA LEU A 85 -19.10 -4.17 2.18
C LEU A 85 -19.35 -3.32 0.92
N GLY A 86 -19.24 -1.99 1.05
CA GLY A 86 -19.40 -1.07 -0.08
C GLY A 86 -18.35 -1.31 -1.17
N LYS A 87 -17.09 -1.56 -0.77
CA LYS A 87 -16.02 -1.89 -1.72
C LYS A 87 -16.30 -3.19 -2.46
N PHE A 88 -16.67 -4.23 -1.74
CA PHE A 88 -16.98 -5.53 -2.31
C PHE A 88 -18.14 -5.43 -3.31
N VAL A 89 -19.29 -4.90 -2.90
CA VAL A 89 -20.51 -4.85 -3.71
C VAL A 89 -20.34 -3.91 -4.92
N CYS A 90 -19.88 -2.67 -4.69
CA CYS A 90 -19.77 -1.69 -5.77
C CYS A 90 -18.75 -2.11 -6.81
N THR A 91 -17.61 -2.71 -6.39
CA THR A 91 -16.62 -3.17 -7.36
C THR A 91 -17.11 -4.40 -8.12
N ALA A 92 -17.73 -5.39 -7.45
CA ALA A 92 -18.27 -6.57 -8.13
C ALA A 92 -19.27 -6.18 -9.21
N ALA A 93 -20.19 -5.26 -8.91
CA ALA A 93 -21.16 -4.78 -9.87
C ALA A 93 -20.54 -3.95 -11.00
N THR A 94 -19.56 -3.09 -10.69
CA THR A 94 -18.82 -2.31 -11.70
C THR A 94 -18.09 -3.24 -12.69
N LEU A 95 -17.36 -4.24 -12.20
CA LEU A 95 -16.62 -5.17 -13.05
C LEU A 95 -17.56 -6.06 -13.87
N ALA A 96 -18.63 -6.56 -13.25
CA ALA A 96 -19.64 -7.36 -13.94
C ALA A 96 -20.35 -6.57 -15.05
N SER A 97 -20.48 -5.24 -14.90
CA SER A 97 -21.04 -4.38 -15.96
C SER A 97 -20.09 -4.12 -17.12
N GLY A 98 -18.90 -4.73 -17.13
CA GLY A 98 -17.94 -4.65 -18.24
C GLY A 98 -16.96 -3.47 -18.17
N ILE A 99 -16.92 -2.73 -17.07
CA ILE A 99 -15.93 -1.67 -16.86
C ILE A 99 -14.54 -2.29 -16.75
N PRO A 100 -13.54 -1.79 -17.51
CA PRO A 100 -12.23 -2.42 -17.68
C PRO A 100 -11.26 -2.12 -16.52
N LEU A 101 -11.74 -2.24 -15.28
CA LEU A 101 -10.93 -2.10 -14.06
C LEU A 101 -10.64 -3.47 -13.45
N GLY A 102 -9.71 -3.53 -12.50
CA GLY A 102 -9.28 -4.75 -11.83
C GLY A 102 -9.95 -4.95 -10.47
N ARG A 103 -10.01 -6.21 -10.03
CA ARG A 103 -10.53 -6.61 -8.71
C ARG A 103 -9.48 -6.60 -7.61
N GLU A 104 -8.20 -6.60 -7.95
CA GLU A 104 -7.07 -6.87 -7.06
C GLU A 104 -6.89 -5.75 -6.02
N GLY A 105 -6.83 -4.51 -6.45
CA GLY A 105 -6.76 -3.36 -5.54
C GLY A 105 -7.95 -3.28 -4.58
N PRO A 106 -9.19 -3.42 -5.04
CA PRO A 106 -10.36 -3.56 -4.18
C PRO A 106 -10.26 -4.73 -3.18
N SER A 107 -9.75 -5.88 -3.61
CA SER A 107 -9.51 -7.03 -2.71
C SER A 107 -8.54 -6.68 -1.60
N VAL A 108 -7.47 -5.92 -1.89
CA VAL A 108 -6.51 -5.42 -0.88
C VAL A 108 -7.24 -4.62 0.20
N GLN A 109 -8.13 -3.69 -0.19
CA GLN A 109 -8.89 -2.89 0.79
C GLN A 109 -9.90 -3.73 1.57
N VAL A 110 -10.52 -4.73 0.93
CA VAL A 110 -11.44 -5.67 1.60
C VAL A 110 -10.70 -6.51 2.63
N GLY A 111 -9.55 -7.11 2.27
CA GLY A 111 -8.76 -7.92 3.19
C GLY A 111 -8.16 -7.11 4.35
N ALA A 112 -7.59 -5.95 4.05
CA ALA A 112 -7.13 -5.02 5.08
C ALA A 112 -8.28 -4.55 6.00
N GLY A 113 -9.47 -4.34 5.43
CA GLY A 113 -10.67 -3.99 6.17
C GLY A 113 -11.19 -5.13 7.07
N ILE A 114 -11.16 -6.38 6.61
CA ILE A 114 -11.47 -7.56 7.44
C ILE A 114 -10.51 -7.62 8.63
N ALA A 115 -9.21 -7.44 8.39
CA ALA A 115 -8.20 -7.41 9.45
C ALA A 115 -8.43 -6.28 10.45
N SER A 116 -8.77 -5.07 9.97
CA SER A 116 -9.09 -3.90 10.79
C SER A 116 -10.34 -4.15 11.65
N VAL A 117 -11.43 -4.63 11.06
CA VAL A 117 -12.70 -4.90 11.76
C VAL A 117 -12.50 -5.96 12.84
N LEU A 118 -11.80 -7.06 12.54
CA LEU A 118 -11.52 -8.11 13.51
C LEU A 118 -10.64 -7.61 14.67
N GLY A 119 -9.58 -6.85 14.35
CA GLY A 119 -8.70 -6.28 15.37
C GLY A 119 -9.45 -5.33 16.30
N SER A 120 -10.29 -4.45 15.73
CA SER A 120 -11.10 -3.51 16.50
C SER A 120 -12.18 -4.21 17.32
N ALA A 121 -12.84 -5.23 16.78
CA ALA A 121 -13.87 -6.01 17.48
C ALA A 121 -13.30 -6.80 18.67
N LEU A 122 -12.01 -7.17 18.62
CA LEU A 122 -11.29 -7.82 19.72
C LEU A 122 -10.70 -6.82 20.72
N GLY A 123 -10.96 -5.52 20.58
CA GLY A 123 -10.45 -4.49 21.49
C GLY A 123 -8.93 -4.31 21.45
N LEU A 124 -8.27 -4.63 20.33
CA LEU A 124 -6.84 -4.44 20.20
C LEU A 124 -6.49 -2.95 20.14
N ARG A 125 -5.34 -2.59 20.72
CA ARG A 125 -4.81 -1.23 20.63
C ARG A 125 -4.59 -0.81 19.18
N PRO A 126 -4.71 0.50 18.84
CA PRO A 126 -4.55 1.01 17.46
C PRO A 126 -3.27 0.53 16.75
N GLU A 127 -2.13 0.47 17.46
CA GLU A 127 -0.85 0.02 16.91
C GLU A 127 -0.91 -1.44 16.46
N LYS A 128 -1.60 -2.30 17.22
CA LYS A 128 -1.82 -3.71 16.85
C LYS A 128 -2.78 -3.85 15.69
N VAL A 129 -3.86 -3.04 15.65
CA VAL A 129 -4.78 -3.01 14.50
C VAL A 129 -4.05 -2.57 13.24
N LYS A 130 -3.22 -1.53 13.33
CA LYS A 130 -2.37 -1.02 12.25
C LYS A 130 -1.45 -2.12 11.69
N ALA A 131 -0.82 -2.92 12.56
CA ALA A 131 0.03 -4.04 12.17
C ALA A 131 -0.72 -5.18 11.44
N LEU A 132 -2.06 -5.28 11.57
CA LEU A 132 -2.88 -6.26 10.87
C LEU A 132 -3.25 -5.83 9.43
N ILE A 133 -3.12 -4.55 9.07
CA ILE A 133 -3.45 -4.05 7.73
C ILE A 133 -2.67 -4.77 6.63
N PRO A 134 -1.32 -4.86 6.67
CA PRO A 134 -0.55 -5.59 5.66
C PRO A 134 -0.85 -7.11 5.66
N VAL A 135 -1.24 -7.68 6.80
CA VAL A 135 -1.64 -9.09 6.93
C VAL A 135 -2.88 -9.39 6.08
N GLY A 136 -3.92 -8.55 6.20
CA GLY A 136 -5.13 -8.66 5.38
C GLY A 136 -4.88 -8.33 3.90
N ALA A 137 -4.02 -7.36 3.61
CA ALA A 137 -3.64 -6.99 2.25
C ALA A 137 -2.94 -8.13 1.50
N ALA A 138 -1.97 -8.79 2.14
CA ALA A 138 -1.28 -9.96 1.58
C ALA A 138 -2.24 -11.14 1.36
N ALA A 139 -3.09 -11.45 2.35
CA ALA A 139 -4.09 -12.49 2.22
C ALA A 139 -4.99 -12.26 0.98
N ALA A 140 -5.37 -11.00 0.72
CA ALA A 140 -6.21 -10.65 -0.43
C ALA A 140 -5.50 -10.88 -1.77
N ILE A 141 -4.25 -10.45 -1.92
CA ILE A 141 -3.46 -10.63 -3.15
C ILE A 141 -3.18 -12.12 -3.40
N ALA A 142 -2.86 -12.88 -2.34
CA ALA A 142 -2.61 -14.32 -2.45
C ALA A 142 -3.78 -15.08 -3.08
N ALA A 143 -5.01 -14.79 -2.68
CA ALA A 143 -6.20 -15.39 -3.26
C ALA A 143 -6.57 -14.76 -4.63
N ALA A 144 -6.35 -13.45 -4.83
CA ALA A 144 -6.74 -12.78 -6.06
C ALA A 144 -5.95 -13.25 -7.29
N PHE A 145 -4.67 -13.58 -7.10
CA PHE A 145 -3.76 -14.00 -8.17
C PHE A 145 -3.26 -15.44 -8.08
N ASN A 146 -3.60 -16.15 -7.02
CA ASN A 146 -3.04 -17.48 -6.73
C ASN A 146 -1.51 -17.45 -6.54
N THR A 147 -0.98 -16.37 -5.91
CA THR A 147 0.45 -16.06 -5.77
C THR A 147 0.80 -15.71 -4.32
N PRO A 148 1.00 -16.72 -3.44
CA PRO A 148 1.19 -16.47 -2.01
C PRO A 148 2.52 -15.77 -1.67
N MET A 149 3.63 -16.07 -2.37
CA MET A 149 4.92 -15.42 -2.10
C MET A 149 4.96 -13.97 -2.61
N ALA A 150 4.47 -13.75 -3.84
CA ALA A 150 4.36 -12.38 -4.37
C ALA A 150 3.41 -11.50 -3.55
N ALA A 151 2.38 -12.08 -2.94
CA ALA A 151 1.49 -11.36 -2.04
C ALA A 151 2.20 -10.86 -0.78
N VAL A 152 3.12 -11.64 -0.23
CA VAL A 152 3.99 -11.23 0.88
C VAL A 152 4.86 -10.06 0.46
N LEU A 153 5.54 -10.19 -0.69
CA LEU A 153 6.37 -9.10 -1.21
C LEU A 153 5.56 -7.84 -1.51
N PHE A 154 4.38 -7.95 -2.11
CA PHE A 154 3.50 -6.81 -2.34
C PHE A 154 3.13 -6.08 -1.04
N ALA A 155 2.82 -6.83 0.01
CA ALA A 155 2.49 -6.23 1.30
C ALA A 155 3.68 -5.48 1.91
N LEU A 156 4.88 -6.02 1.78
CA LEU A 156 6.11 -5.40 2.30
C LEU A 156 6.60 -4.26 1.39
N GLU A 157 6.73 -4.50 0.08
CA GLU A 157 7.29 -3.57 -0.88
C GLU A 157 6.37 -2.37 -1.14
N GLU A 158 5.06 -2.63 -1.34
CA GLU A 158 4.12 -1.57 -1.73
C GLU A 158 3.28 -1.04 -0.57
N VAL A 159 2.73 -1.90 0.32
CA VAL A 159 1.81 -1.43 1.36
C VAL A 159 2.57 -0.86 2.54
N VAL A 160 3.54 -1.61 3.09
CA VAL A 160 4.38 -1.18 4.22
C VAL A 160 5.56 -0.32 3.75
N GLY A 161 6.17 -0.65 2.59
CA GLY A 161 7.37 0.01 2.08
C GLY A 161 8.62 -0.25 2.92
N ASP A 162 8.65 -1.35 3.67
CA ASP A 162 9.77 -1.84 4.45
C ASP A 162 9.84 -3.36 4.39
N MET A 163 10.95 -3.88 3.87
CA MET A 163 11.19 -5.32 3.72
C MET A 163 11.55 -6.01 5.04
N HIS A 164 11.98 -5.27 6.05
CA HIS A 164 12.38 -5.76 7.38
C HIS A 164 11.25 -5.64 8.43
N ALA A 165 10.01 -5.44 7.99
CA ALA A 165 8.89 -5.21 8.89
C ALA A 165 8.68 -6.37 9.88
N PRO A 166 8.47 -6.10 11.16
CA PRO A 166 8.25 -7.13 12.21
C PRO A 166 7.03 -8.02 11.94
N VAL A 167 6.14 -7.58 11.06
CA VAL A 167 4.90 -8.29 10.69
C VAL A 167 5.09 -9.41 9.67
N LEU A 168 6.32 -9.64 9.16
CA LEU A 168 6.62 -10.60 8.11
C LEU A 168 6.01 -11.99 8.36
N GLY A 169 6.23 -12.58 9.54
CA GLY A 169 5.70 -13.90 9.88
C GLY A 169 4.17 -13.98 9.81
N SER A 170 3.48 -12.94 10.27
CA SER A 170 2.02 -12.85 10.19
C SER A 170 1.53 -12.70 8.76
N VAL A 171 2.23 -11.92 7.94
CA VAL A 171 1.93 -11.70 6.52
C VAL A 171 2.05 -13.01 5.74
N VAL A 172 3.15 -13.77 5.94
CA VAL A 172 3.38 -15.09 5.32
C VAL A 172 2.28 -16.07 5.69
N LEU A 173 1.94 -16.17 6.99
CA LEU A 173 0.94 -17.11 7.47
C LEU A 173 -0.46 -16.81 6.91
N ALA A 174 -0.87 -15.53 6.88
CA ALA A 174 -2.16 -15.13 6.34
C ALA A 174 -2.24 -15.33 4.82
N SER A 175 -1.15 -15.02 4.10
CA SER A 175 -1.03 -15.25 2.67
C SER A 175 -1.21 -16.73 2.32
N ALA A 176 -0.45 -17.62 3.00
CA ALA A 176 -0.53 -19.07 2.81
C ALA A 176 -1.93 -19.61 3.14
N THR A 177 -2.55 -19.14 4.22
CA THR A 177 -3.90 -19.57 4.63
C THR A 177 -4.95 -19.15 3.60
N SER A 178 -4.89 -17.90 3.12
CA SER A 178 -5.80 -17.37 2.11
C SER A 178 -5.68 -18.12 0.79
N TRP A 179 -4.45 -18.42 0.38
CA TRP A 179 -4.15 -19.23 -0.79
C TRP A 179 -4.66 -20.68 -0.65
N ALA A 180 -4.54 -21.28 0.53
CA ALA A 180 -5.10 -22.59 0.81
C ALA A 180 -6.63 -22.61 0.66
N MET A 181 -7.31 -21.56 1.16
CA MET A 181 -8.76 -21.39 0.99
C MET A 181 -9.16 -21.27 -0.49
N LEU A 182 -8.41 -20.51 -1.29
CA LEU A 182 -8.63 -20.42 -2.74
C LEU A 182 -8.57 -21.81 -3.38
N ARG A 183 -7.51 -22.59 -3.08
CA ARG A 183 -7.32 -23.92 -3.63
C ARG A 183 -8.37 -24.94 -3.20
N LEU A 184 -8.81 -24.88 -1.97
CA LEU A 184 -9.89 -25.74 -1.47
C LEU A 184 -11.21 -25.49 -2.20
N LEU A 185 -11.50 -24.25 -2.57
CA LEU A 185 -12.79 -23.86 -3.14
C LEU A 185 -12.82 -23.84 -4.68
N LEU A 186 -11.73 -23.42 -5.33
CA LEU A 186 -11.65 -23.26 -6.78
C LEU A 186 -10.68 -24.25 -7.47
N GLY A 187 -9.98 -25.08 -6.69
CA GLY A 187 -9.01 -26.03 -7.22
C GLY A 187 -7.63 -25.45 -7.48
N ASN A 188 -6.75 -26.23 -8.10
CA ASN A 188 -5.32 -25.92 -8.28
C ASN A 188 -5.00 -25.36 -9.70
N ASN A 189 -5.95 -24.73 -10.36
CA ASN A 189 -5.70 -24.21 -11.70
C ASN A 189 -4.87 -22.90 -11.60
N PRO A 190 -3.81 -22.75 -12.41
CA PRO A 190 -3.10 -21.48 -12.52
C PRO A 190 -4.03 -20.43 -13.12
N LEU A 191 -3.76 -19.13 -12.86
CA LEU A 191 -4.56 -18.05 -13.42
C LEU A 191 -4.45 -18.01 -14.95
N PHE A 192 -3.27 -18.33 -15.49
CA PHE A 192 -3.01 -18.46 -16.91
C PHE A 192 -2.37 -19.80 -17.22
N HIS A 193 -2.90 -20.50 -18.23
CA HIS A 193 -2.25 -21.67 -18.82
C HIS A 193 -1.31 -21.16 -19.91
N VAL A 194 -0.02 -21.31 -19.67
CA VAL A 194 1.04 -20.76 -20.54
C VAL A 194 1.95 -21.91 -20.96
N PRO A 195 2.36 -21.98 -22.24
CA PRO A 195 3.41 -22.90 -22.67
C PRO A 195 4.71 -22.59 -21.93
N GLN A 196 5.57 -23.58 -21.77
CA GLN A 196 6.93 -23.32 -21.28
C GLN A 196 7.72 -22.59 -22.37
N TYR A 197 8.37 -21.50 -21.99
CA TYR A 197 9.19 -20.71 -22.87
C TYR A 197 10.66 -20.89 -22.52
N GLU A 198 11.48 -21.16 -23.54
CA GLU A 198 12.93 -21.21 -23.40
C GLU A 198 13.56 -19.96 -24.00
N LEU A 199 14.63 -19.48 -23.37
CA LEU A 199 15.49 -18.44 -23.93
C LEU A 199 16.28 -19.06 -25.08
N ILE A 200 16.05 -18.60 -26.31
CA ILE A 200 16.65 -19.20 -27.50
C ILE A 200 18.08 -18.68 -27.69
N HIS A 201 18.30 -17.37 -27.49
CA HIS A 201 19.59 -16.76 -27.72
C HIS A 201 19.85 -15.56 -26.79
N PRO A 202 21.10 -15.31 -26.33
CA PRO A 202 21.43 -14.18 -25.46
C PRO A 202 21.06 -12.79 -26.01
N LEU A 203 20.95 -12.62 -27.33
CA LEU A 203 20.47 -11.36 -27.95
C LEU A 203 19.05 -10.98 -27.51
N GLU A 204 18.24 -11.94 -27.08
CA GLU A 204 16.89 -11.67 -26.55
C GLU A 204 16.91 -10.74 -25.33
N PHE A 205 17.97 -10.76 -24.51
CA PHE A 205 18.10 -9.84 -23.39
C PHE A 205 18.07 -8.37 -23.84
N GLY A 206 18.66 -8.06 -25.00
CA GLY A 206 18.56 -6.72 -25.60
C GLY A 206 17.13 -6.36 -26.00
N ILE A 207 16.37 -7.32 -26.54
CA ILE A 207 14.97 -7.10 -26.93
C ILE A 207 14.09 -6.93 -25.68
N TYR A 208 14.32 -7.72 -24.61
CA TYR A 208 13.64 -7.53 -23.33
C TYR A 208 13.95 -6.18 -22.67
N ALA A 209 15.19 -5.68 -22.81
CA ALA A 209 15.54 -4.34 -22.36
C ALA A 209 14.76 -3.25 -23.16
N VAL A 210 14.66 -3.38 -24.48
CA VAL A 210 13.85 -2.49 -25.33
C VAL A 210 12.37 -2.57 -24.95
N LEU A 211 11.84 -3.77 -24.71
CA LEU A 211 10.48 -3.95 -24.20
C LEU A 211 10.28 -3.25 -22.85
N GLY A 212 11.26 -3.35 -21.94
CA GLY A 212 11.25 -2.64 -20.67
C GLY A 212 11.20 -1.12 -20.83
N VAL A 213 11.99 -0.57 -21.74
CA VAL A 213 11.96 0.87 -22.09
C VAL A 213 10.59 1.28 -22.65
N ALA A 214 10.03 0.52 -23.58
CA ALA A 214 8.69 0.76 -24.14
C ALA A 214 7.61 0.66 -23.04
N GLY A 215 7.70 -0.34 -22.16
CA GLY A 215 6.84 -0.48 -20.97
C GLY A 215 6.95 0.70 -20.03
N GLY A 216 8.16 1.22 -19.82
CA GLY A 216 8.40 2.42 -19.01
C GLY A 216 7.71 3.66 -19.57
N PHE A 217 7.80 3.90 -20.87
CA PHE A 217 7.10 5.02 -21.52
C PHE A 217 5.57 4.85 -21.45
N LEU A 218 5.06 3.64 -21.70
CA LEU A 218 3.63 3.36 -21.56
C LEU A 218 3.15 3.53 -20.12
N SER A 219 3.96 3.16 -19.13
CA SER A 219 3.69 3.39 -17.70
C SER A 219 3.55 4.87 -17.37
N VAL A 220 4.45 5.71 -17.91
CA VAL A 220 4.40 7.17 -17.76
C VAL A 220 3.15 7.74 -18.42
N ALA A 221 2.83 7.29 -19.64
CA ALA A 221 1.65 7.72 -20.38
C ALA A 221 0.37 7.35 -19.59
N PHE A 222 0.28 6.11 -19.11
CA PHE A 222 -0.83 5.63 -18.29
C PHE A 222 -1.02 6.49 -17.02
N THR A 223 0.05 6.67 -16.27
CA THR A 223 0.00 7.40 -14.99
C THR A 223 -0.37 8.87 -15.20
N LYS A 224 0.28 9.56 -16.14
CA LYS A 224 0.01 10.98 -16.42
C LYS A 224 -1.41 11.17 -16.96
N LEU A 225 -1.86 10.33 -17.89
CA LEU A 225 -3.20 10.42 -18.46
C LEU A 225 -4.26 10.21 -17.37
N LEU A 226 -4.09 9.19 -16.54
CA LEU A 226 -5.01 8.90 -15.44
C LEU A 226 -5.09 10.05 -14.44
N LEU A 227 -3.96 10.57 -13.99
CA LEU A 227 -3.90 11.65 -13.02
C LEU A 227 -4.47 12.96 -13.58
N GLU A 228 -4.19 13.29 -14.85
CA GLU A 228 -4.71 14.50 -15.49
C GLU A 228 -6.23 14.40 -15.72
N MET A 229 -6.72 13.27 -16.22
CA MET A 229 -8.16 13.05 -16.37
C MET A 229 -8.86 13.14 -15.00
N ARG A 230 -8.30 12.48 -13.97
CA ARG A 230 -8.88 12.52 -12.62
C ARG A 230 -8.88 13.93 -12.03
N LYS A 231 -7.81 14.70 -12.22
CA LYS A 231 -7.73 16.10 -11.81
C LYS A 231 -8.90 16.92 -12.40
N ARG A 232 -9.21 16.74 -13.67
CA ARG A 232 -10.34 17.43 -14.32
C ARG A 232 -11.69 17.06 -13.69
N PHE A 233 -11.93 15.77 -13.39
CA PHE A 233 -13.14 15.35 -12.69
C PHE A 233 -13.23 15.89 -11.25
N LEU A 234 -12.09 16.03 -10.55
CA LEU A 234 -12.05 16.57 -9.18
C LEU A 234 -12.36 18.08 -9.14
N LEU A 235 -12.11 18.82 -10.23
CA LEU A 235 -12.45 20.24 -10.36
C LEU A 235 -13.97 20.48 -10.52
N LEU A 236 -14.73 19.46 -10.92
CA LEU A 236 -16.19 19.59 -11.06
C LEU A 236 -16.87 19.68 -9.68
N PRO A 237 -18.05 20.32 -9.59
CA PRO A 237 -18.78 20.49 -8.33
C PRO A 237 -19.03 19.16 -7.62
N ARG A 238 -18.95 19.17 -6.28
CA ARG A 238 -19.15 17.95 -5.47
C ARG A 238 -20.54 17.35 -5.65
N SER A 239 -21.56 18.16 -5.91
CA SER A 239 -22.94 17.74 -6.17
C SER A 239 -23.11 16.88 -7.41
N THR A 240 -22.21 16.99 -8.39
CA THR A 240 -22.29 16.24 -9.65
C THR A 240 -21.57 14.88 -9.59
N ARG A 241 -20.85 14.57 -8.53
CA ARG A 241 -20.00 13.38 -8.40
C ARG A 241 -20.73 12.04 -8.52
N TRP A 242 -22.03 12.00 -8.36
CA TRP A 242 -22.83 10.78 -8.44
C TRP A 242 -22.97 10.24 -9.86
N TRP A 243 -22.94 11.11 -10.88
CA TRP A 243 -23.06 10.70 -12.28
C TRP A 243 -21.71 10.68 -13.03
N HIS A 244 -20.60 11.22 -12.46
CA HIS A 244 -19.31 11.18 -13.15
C HIS A 244 -18.91 9.77 -13.63
N PRO A 245 -19.13 8.67 -12.88
CA PRO A 245 -18.80 7.32 -13.34
C PRO A 245 -19.50 6.93 -14.65
N GLU A 246 -20.69 7.47 -14.93
CA GLU A 246 -21.42 7.25 -16.16
C GLU A 246 -20.63 7.71 -17.40
N VAL A 247 -19.89 8.81 -17.32
CA VAL A 247 -19.02 9.27 -18.42
C VAL A 247 -18.01 8.19 -18.81
N GLY A 248 -17.38 7.56 -17.81
CA GLY A 248 -16.52 6.40 -18.03
C GLY A 248 -17.27 5.23 -18.66
N GLY A 249 -18.49 4.96 -18.16
CA GLY A 249 -19.38 3.93 -18.71
C GLY A 249 -19.76 4.15 -20.17
N VAL A 250 -20.06 5.40 -20.57
CA VAL A 250 -20.36 5.77 -21.98
C VAL A 250 -19.14 5.54 -22.86
N ILE A 251 -17.96 6.01 -22.46
CA ILE A 251 -16.71 5.83 -23.22
C ILE A 251 -16.44 4.34 -23.42
N VAL A 252 -16.50 3.55 -22.34
CA VAL A 252 -16.29 2.09 -22.39
C VAL A 252 -17.35 1.39 -23.24
N GLY A 253 -18.61 1.78 -23.10
CA GLY A 253 -19.71 1.20 -23.87
C GLY A 253 -19.56 1.43 -25.37
N LEU A 254 -19.22 2.65 -25.80
CA LEU A 254 -18.98 2.98 -27.20
C LEU A 254 -17.76 2.23 -27.76
N MET A 255 -16.66 2.16 -27.00
CA MET A 255 -15.48 1.38 -27.39
C MET A 255 -15.80 -0.12 -27.46
N GLY A 256 -16.55 -0.65 -26.48
CA GLY A 256 -16.96 -2.06 -26.43
C GLY A 256 -17.97 -2.46 -27.51
N TRP A 257 -18.70 -1.51 -28.07
CA TRP A 257 -19.54 -1.76 -29.23
C TRP A 257 -18.70 -2.04 -30.46
N LEU A 258 -17.64 -1.26 -30.69
CA LEU A 258 -16.70 -1.42 -31.81
C LEU A 258 -15.73 -2.58 -31.59
N VAL A 259 -15.14 -2.67 -30.40
CA VAL A 259 -14.11 -3.65 -30.02
C VAL A 259 -14.48 -4.29 -28.68
N PRO A 260 -15.24 -5.41 -28.70
CA PRO A 260 -15.72 -6.06 -27.46
C PRO A 260 -14.63 -6.45 -26.47
N GLN A 261 -13.41 -6.68 -26.95
CA GLN A 261 -12.23 -7.06 -26.16
C GLN A 261 -11.78 -5.95 -25.17
N VAL A 262 -12.30 -4.73 -25.32
CA VAL A 262 -12.05 -3.62 -24.38
C VAL A 262 -12.81 -3.81 -23.06
N LEU A 263 -13.97 -4.52 -23.10
CA LEU A 263 -14.83 -4.70 -21.92
C LEU A 263 -14.18 -5.59 -20.85
N GLY A 264 -14.49 -5.28 -19.60
CA GLY A 264 -14.04 -6.04 -18.42
C GLY A 264 -12.53 -6.06 -18.24
N VAL A 265 -12.03 -6.89 -17.34
CA VAL A 265 -10.59 -7.04 -17.06
C VAL A 265 -9.84 -7.61 -18.26
N GLY A 266 -10.44 -8.61 -18.94
CA GLY A 266 -9.92 -9.18 -20.18
C GLY A 266 -8.88 -10.28 -19.99
N TYR A 267 -8.93 -11.04 -18.89
CA TYR A 267 -7.96 -12.13 -18.63
C TYR A 267 -7.93 -13.21 -19.69
N SER A 268 -9.07 -13.52 -20.34
CA SER A 268 -9.10 -14.45 -21.47
C SER A 268 -8.22 -13.99 -22.64
N TYR A 269 -8.29 -12.71 -22.98
CA TYR A 269 -7.45 -12.12 -24.05
C TYR A 269 -5.97 -12.02 -23.64
N VAL A 270 -5.67 -11.85 -22.36
CA VAL A 270 -4.29 -12.00 -21.84
C VAL A 270 -3.81 -13.43 -22.10
N GLY A 271 -4.64 -14.45 -21.80
CA GLY A 271 -4.35 -15.84 -22.12
C GLY A 271 -4.06 -16.08 -23.60
N ASP A 272 -4.89 -15.48 -24.49
CA ASP A 272 -4.67 -15.57 -25.95
C ASP A 272 -3.34 -14.95 -26.40
N ALA A 273 -2.97 -13.80 -25.82
CA ALA A 273 -1.68 -13.15 -26.08
C ALA A 273 -0.50 -14.00 -25.57
N LEU A 274 -0.65 -14.57 -24.36
CA LEU A 274 0.35 -15.46 -23.76
C LEU A 274 0.54 -16.76 -24.58
N ASN A 275 -0.49 -17.26 -25.19
CA ASN A 275 -0.42 -18.43 -26.07
C ASN A 275 -0.03 -18.08 -27.53
N GLY A 276 0.23 -16.82 -27.83
CA GLY A 276 0.66 -16.39 -29.16
C GLY A 276 -0.43 -16.45 -30.25
N THR A 277 -1.69 -16.60 -29.87
CA THR A 277 -2.83 -16.75 -30.79
C THR A 277 -3.43 -15.42 -31.25
N MET A 278 -3.03 -14.30 -30.61
CA MET A 278 -3.60 -12.98 -30.90
C MET A 278 -2.86 -12.24 -32.00
N ALA A 279 -3.63 -11.64 -32.94
CA ALA A 279 -3.06 -10.89 -34.06
C ALA A 279 -2.40 -9.58 -33.61
N LEU A 280 -1.23 -9.23 -34.19
CA LEU A 280 -0.47 -8.00 -33.90
C LEU A 280 -1.34 -6.73 -33.93
N LYS A 281 -2.15 -6.57 -35.00
CA LYS A 281 -3.02 -5.39 -35.19
C LYS A 281 -3.99 -5.22 -34.02
N LEU A 282 -4.57 -6.33 -33.52
CA LEU A 282 -5.50 -6.31 -32.39
C LEU A 282 -4.78 -5.97 -31.10
N MET A 283 -3.58 -6.53 -30.85
CA MET A 283 -2.78 -6.21 -29.66
C MET A 283 -2.45 -4.72 -29.59
N VAL A 284 -1.96 -4.13 -30.69
CA VAL A 284 -1.65 -2.69 -30.75
C VAL A 284 -2.89 -1.83 -30.55
N LEU A 285 -4.01 -2.18 -31.20
CA LEU A 285 -5.30 -1.50 -31.02
C LEU A 285 -5.76 -1.55 -29.56
N LEU A 286 -5.65 -2.73 -28.92
CA LEU A 286 -6.05 -2.92 -27.53
C LEU A 286 -5.16 -2.16 -26.54
N VAL A 287 -3.84 -2.00 -26.81
CA VAL A 287 -2.98 -1.11 -25.99
C VAL A 287 -3.58 0.30 -25.95
N VAL A 288 -3.94 0.86 -27.10
CA VAL A 288 -4.46 2.23 -27.19
C VAL A 288 -5.86 2.33 -26.56
N LEU A 289 -6.80 1.49 -27.02
CA LEU A 289 -8.19 1.58 -26.56
C LEU A 289 -8.33 1.28 -25.06
N LYS A 290 -7.63 0.25 -24.54
CA LYS A 290 -7.68 -0.12 -23.12
C LYS A 290 -7.02 0.95 -22.24
N LEU A 291 -5.94 1.58 -22.72
CA LEU A 291 -5.32 2.71 -22.04
C LEU A 291 -6.34 3.82 -21.75
N PHE A 292 -7.08 4.25 -22.78
CA PHE A 292 -8.10 5.29 -22.63
C PHE A 292 -9.32 4.80 -21.83
N ALA A 293 -9.79 3.59 -22.07
CA ALA A 293 -10.95 3.02 -21.37
C ALA A 293 -10.71 2.90 -19.87
N VAL A 294 -9.54 2.39 -19.46
CA VAL A 294 -9.16 2.24 -18.05
C VAL A 294 -8.99 3.59 -17.37
N THR A 295 -8.23 4.49 -17.99
CA THR A 295 -7.97 5.82 -17.41
C THR A 295 -9.23 6.66 -17.29
N ALA A 296 -10.13 6.63 -18.30
CA ALA A 296 -11.42 7.30 -18.24
C ALA A 296 -12.34 6.72 -17.16
N SER A 297 -12.43 5.38 -17.10
CA SER A 297 -13.25 4.70 -16.08
C SER A 297 -12.78 4.99 -14.66
N TYR A 298 -11.49 4.92 -14.43
CA TYR A 298 -10.93 5.20 -13.10
C TYR A 298 -11.07 6.67 -12.73
N ALA A 299 -10.72 7.57 -13.65
CA ALA A 299 -10.73 9.02 -13.43
C ALA A 299 -12.15 9.54 -13.14
N SER A 300 -13.17 8.99 -13.79
CA SER A 300 -14.57 9.35 -13.56
C SER A 300 -15.11 8.87 -12.20
N GLY A 301 -14.42 7.94 -11.53
CA GLY A 301 -14.74 7.50 -10.16
C GLY A 301 -15.48 6.17 -10.08
N ASN A 302 -15.43 5.33 -11.12
CA ASN A 302 -15.85 3.94 -11.04
C ASN A 302 -15.05 3.18 -9.98
N ALA A 303 -15.69 2.19 -9.32
CA ALA A 303 -15.03 1.37 -8.31
C ALA A 303 -14.23 0.25 -8.98
N GLY A 304 -12.92 0.24 -8.78
CA GLY A 304 -12.04 -0.80 -9.32
C GLY A 304 -10.58 -0.42 -9.24
N GLY A 305 -9.71 -1.43 -9.39
CA GLY A 305 -8.26 -1.27 -9.35
C GLY A 305 -7.64 -1.07 -10.74
N ILE A 306 -6.40 -0.62 -10.73
CA ILE A 306 -5.60 -0.43 -11.95
C ILE A 306 -4.59 -1.57 -12.19
N PHE A 307 -4.54 -2.53 -11.28
CA PHE A 307 -3.57 -3.61 -11.24
C PHE A 307 -3.76 -4.59 -12.42
N GLY A 308 -4.93 -5.25 -12.51
CA GLY A 308 -5.26 -6.14 -13.62
C GLY A 308 -5.14 -5.47 -15.00
N PRO A 309 -5.68 -4.25 -15.18
CA PRO A 309 -5.47 -3.48 -16.41
C PRO A 309 -4.02 -3.21 -16.77
N ALA A 310 -3.13 -2.98 -15.79
CA ALA A 310 -1.70 -2.84 -16.04
C ALA A 310 -1.10 -4.13 -16.62
N LEU A 311 -1.45 -5.29 -16.05
CA LEU A 311 -1.03 -6.58 -16.59
C LEU A 311 -1.54 -6.80 -18.02
N PHE A 312 -2.81 -6.47 -18.29
CA PHE A 312 -3.39 -6.57 -19.63
C PHE A 312 -2.62 -5.73 -20.66
N LEU A 313 -2.42 -4.45 -20.36
CA LEU A 313 -1.69 -3.54 -21.26
C LEU A 313 -0.26 -4.02 -21.50
N GLY A 314 0.39 -4.54 -20.44
CA GLY A 314 1.73 -5.12 -20.53
C GLY A 314 1.79 -6.36 -21.42
N ALA A 315 0.81 -7.27 -21.30
CA ALA A 315 0.69 -8.45 -22.15
C ALA A 315 0.52 -8.08 -23.62
N MET A 316 -0.36 -7.11 -23.91
CA MET A 316 -0.60 -6.65 -25.28
C MET A 316 0.64 -5.97 -25.89
N LEU A 317 1.32 -5.11 -25.11
CA LEU A 317 2.56 -4.47 -25.56
C LEU A 317 3.66 -5.50 -25.80
N GLY A 318 3.88 -6.40 -24.82
CA GLY A 318 4.91 -7.44 -24.92
C GLY A 318 4.64 -8.39 -26.07
N GLY A 319 3.40 -8.87 -26.23
CA GLY A 319 3.02 -9.72 -27.35
C GLY A 319 3.22 -9.04 -28.72
N ALA A 320 2.89 -7.74 -28.81
CA ALA A 320 3.13 -6.97 -30.04
C ALA A 320 4.63 -6.85 -30.36
N VAL A 321 5.46 -6.49 -29.36
CA VAL A 321 6.93 -6.41 -29.52
C VAL A 321 7.49 -7.78 -29.88
N GLY A 322 7.06 -8.85 -29.19
CA GLY A 322 7.49 -10.22 -29.46
C GLY A 322 7.11 -10.69 -30.87
N THR A 323 5.91 -10.37 -31.34
CA THR A 323 5.50 -10.71 -32.71
C THR A 323 6.38 -10.02 -33.76
N VAL A 324 6.70 -8.74 -33.56
CA VAL A 324 7.60 -8.00 -34.45
C VAL A 324 9.02 -8.57 -34.38
N ALA A 325 9.52 -8.82 -33.17
CA ALA A 325 10.86 -9.37 -32.97
C ALA A 325 11.01 -10.76 -33.63
N HIS A 326 10.03 -11.63 -33.43
CA HIS A 326 10.04 -12.98 -34.02
C HIS A 326 9.92 -12.96 -35.56
N HIS A 327 9.19 -12.00 -36.10
CA HIS A 327 9.11 -11.80 -37.56
C HIS A 327 10.43 -11.33 -38.17
N LEU A 328 11.15 -10.46 -37.45
CA LEU A 328 12.44 -9.92 -37.92
C LEU A 328 13.62 -10.88 -37.68
N LEU A 329 13.60 -11.62 -36.57
CA LEU A 329 14.70 -12.47 -36.09
C LEU A 329 14.20 -13.85 -35.64
N PRO A 330 13.58 -14.66 -36.51
CA PRO A 330 12.87 -15.90 -36.11
C PRO A 330 13.78 -16.94 -35.46
N THR A 331 15.06 -17.01 -35.83
CA THR A 331 16.01 -17.97 -35.29
C THR A 331 16.65 -17.55 -33.96
N TYR A 332 16.49 -16.28 -33.55
CA TYR A 332 17.12 -15.69 -32.38
C TYR A 332 16.13 -15.26 -31.29
N THR A 333 14.84 -15.50 -31.49
CA THR A 333 13.80 -15.00 -30.59
C THR A 333 12.77 -16.07 -30.26
N ALA A 334 12.34 -16.10 -29.01
CA ALA A 334 11.23 -16.93 -28.55
C ALA A 334 9.90 -16.49 -29.19
N MET A 335 8.86 -17.29 -29.01
CA MET A 335 7.51 -16.96 -29.45
C MET A 335 6.97 -15.70 -28.72
N SER A 336 6.03 -15.00 -29.36
CA SER A 336 5.45 -13.73 -28.86
C SER A 336 4.90 -13.80 -27.43
N GLY A 337 4.43 -14.97 -27.01
CA GLY A 337 3.91 -15.18 -25.66
C GLY A 337 4.93 -14.98 -24.54
N ALA A 338 6.21 -15.33 -24.76
CA ALA A 338 7.30 -15.07 -23.81
C ALA A 338 7.44 -13.57 -23.54
N TYR A 339 7.40 -12.76 -24.62
CA TYR A 339 7.44 -11.30 -24.52
C TYR A 339 6.18 -10.72 -23.91
N ALA A 340 5.01 -11.34 -24.12
CA ALA A 340 3.78 -10.93 -23.46
C ALA A 340 3.87 -11.11 -21.93
N LEU A 341 4.44 -12.22 -21.45
CA LEU A 341 4.71 -12.44 -20.02
C LEU A 341 5.64 -11.36 -19.43
N VAL A 342 6.77 -11.12 -20.10
CA VAL A 342 7.74 -10.13 -19.64
C VAL A 342 7.15 -8.72 -19.69
N GLY A 343 6.34 -8.42 -20.71
CA GLY A 343 5.62 -7.15 -20.82
C GLY A 343 4.63 -6.90 -19.68
N MET A 344 3.92 -7.96 -19.21
CA MET A 344 3.05 -7.86 -18.02
C MET A 344 3.83 -7.34 -16.81
N GLY A 345 4.97 -7.97 -16.53
CA GLY A 345 5.85 -7.58 -15.42
C GLY A 345 6.41 -6.18 -15.60
N ALA A 346 6.94 -5.86 -16.77
CA ALA A 346 7.56 -4.57 -17.06
C ALA A 346 6.59 -3.40 -16.87
N LEU A 347 5.37 -3.52 -17.35
CA LEU A 347 4.37 -2.45 -17.19
C LEU A 347 3.92 -2.31 -15.73
N PHE A 348 3.71 -3.42 -15.03
CA PHE A 348 3.39 -3.41 -13.62
C PHE A 348 4.49 -2.74 -12.79
N ALA A 349 5.76 -3.15 -13.00
CA ALA A 349 6.91 -2.56 -12.31
C ALA A 349 7.05 -1.05 -12.59
N GLY A 350 6.74 -0.60 -13.80
CA GLY A 350 6.79 0.81 -14.17
C GLY A 350 5.66 1.65 -13.54
N ILE A 351 4.44 1.12 -13.41
CA ILE A 351 3.27 1.83 -12.87
C ILE A 351 3.28 1.82 -11.35
N VAL A 352 3.43 0.63 -10.73
CA VAL A 352 3.32 0.43 -9.28
C VAL A 352 4.63 0.72 -8.56
N ARG A 353 5.76 0.47 -9.24
CA ARG A 353 7.13 0.56 -8.71
C ARG A 353 7.46 -0.48 -7.64
N ALA A 354 6.91 -1.67 -7.82
CA ALA A 354 7.21 -2.86 -7.03
C ALA A 354 7.86 -3.94 -7.92
N PRO A 355 9.13 -3.80 -8.31
CA PRO A 355 9.80 -4.70 -9.25
C PRO A 355 9.99 -6.11 -8.69
N MET A 356 10.28 -6.27 -7.40
CA MET A 356 10.44 -7.58 -6.76
C MET A 356 9.12 -8.35 -6.75
N THR A 357 8.04 -7.68 -6.34
CA THR A 357 6.67 -8.20 -6.42
C THR A 357 6.32 -8.62 -7.85
N SER A 358 6.66 -7.79 -8.84
CA SER A 358 6.38 -8.06 -10.25
C SER A 358 7.03 -9.35 -10.74
N VAL A 359 8.34 -9.53 -10.51
CA VAL A 359 9.07 -10.73 -10.93
C VAL A 359 8.46 -11.98 -10.31
N LEU A 360 8.27 -11.96 -8.98
CA LEU A 360 7.79 -13.14 -8.27
C LEU A 360 6.32 -13.45 -8.60
N MET A 361 5.50 -12.42 -8.84
CA MET A 361 4.10 -12.60 -9.20
C MET A 361 3.95 -13.28 -10.57
N ILE A 362 4.66 -12.81 -11.60
CA ILE A 362 4.60 -13.43 -12.92
C ILE A 362 5.15 -14.86 -12.86
N PHE A 363 6.23 -15.08 -12.13
CA PHE A 363 6.77 -16.42 -11.90
C PHE A 363 5.75 -17.36 -11.23
N GLU A 364 5.10 -16.97 -10.15
CA GLU A 364 4.10 -17.81 -9.47
C GLU A 364 2.86 -18.07 -10.33
N MET A 365 2.43 -17.07 -11.13
CA MET A 365 1.27 -17.20 -12.01
C MET A 365 1.50 -18.18 -13.17
N THR A 366 2.74 -18.28 -13.64
CA THR A 366 3.12 -19.11 -14.80
C THR A 366 3.85 -20.38 -14.45
N ARG A 367 4.51 -20.40 -13.29
CA ARG A 367 5.40 -21.48 -12.81
C ARG A 367 6.58 -21.75 -13.77
N ASP A 368 6.97 -20.76 -14.54
CA ASP A 368 8.09 -20.82 -15.47
C ASP A 368 9.30 -20.06 -14.93
N TYR A 369 10.37 -20.78 -14.61
CA TYR A 369 11.59 -20.19 -14.06
C TYR A 369 12.42 -19.44 -15.12
N SER A 370 12.31 -19.83 -16.39
CA SER A 370 13.12 -19.29 -17.48
C SER A 370 12.90 -17.80 -17.73
N VAL A 371 11.70 -17.28 -17.36
CA VAL A 371 11.32 -15.88 -17.55
C VAL A 371 11.84 -14.92 -16.48
N ILE A 372 12.44 -15.42 -15.38
CA ILE A 372 12.86 -14.58 -14.25
C ILE A 372 13.89 -13.54 -14.67
N VAL A 373 14.97 -13.96 -15.37
CA VAL A 373 16.02 -13.03 -15.79
C VAL A 373 15.54 -12.01 -16.83
N PRO A 374 14.80 -12.40 -17.89
CA PRO A 374 14.11 -11.45 -18.77
C PRO A 374 13.22 -10.45 -18.03
N LEU A 375 12.42 -10.92 -17.04
CA LEU A 375 11.58 -10.05 -16.22
C LEU A 375 12.41 -9.05 -15.41
N MET A 376 13.50 -9.48 -14.79
CA MET A 376 14.38 -8.57 -14.03
C MET A 376 14.91 -7.44 -14.93
N ILE A 377 15.40 -7.77 -16.12
CA ILE A 377 15.94 -6.79 -17.08
C ILE A 377 14.85 -5.80 -17.51
N ALA A 378 13.70 -6.31 -17.97
CA ALA A 378 12.61 -5.48 -18.46
C ALA A 378 11.97 -4.64 -17.35
N ASN A 379 11.78 -5.21 -16.15
CA ASN A 379 11.22 -4.49 -14.99
C ASN A 379 12.13 -3.34 -14.56
N LEU A 380 13.44 -3.57 -14.44
CA LEU A 380 14.39 -2.52 -14.07
C LEU A 380 14.49 -1.42 -15.12
N ALA A 381 14.50 -1.77 -16.42
CA ALA A 381 14.46 -0.79 -17.50
C ALA A 381 13.18 0.05 -17.44
N SER A 382 12.01 -0.59 -17.25
CA SER A 382 10.72 0.09 -17.12
C SER A 382 10.67 0.99 -15.89
N LEU A 383 11.14 0.51 -14.74
CA LEU A 383 11.21 1.26 -13.49
C LEU A 383 12.11 2.50 -13.65
N PHE A 384 13.29 2.33 -14.27
CA PHE A 384 14.23 3.44 -14.51
C PHE A 384 13.59 4.54 -15.35
N ILE A 385 12.98 4.19 -16.48
CA ILE A 385 12.29 5.15 -17.35
C ILE A 385 11.11 5.79 -16.62
N SER A 386 10.26 4.99 -15.98
CA SER A 386 9.10 5.50 -15.26
C SER A 386 9.50 6.47 -14.15
N SER A 387 10.51 6.14 -13.33
CA SER A 387 10.96 7.00 -12.23
C SER A 387 11.60 8.30 -12.71
N ARG A 388 12.24 8.29 -13.89
CA ARG A 388 12.86 9.49 -14.47
C ARG A 388 11.82 10.52 -14.95
N PHE A 389 10.68 10.06 -15.50
CA PHE A 389 9.68 10.93 -16.12
C PHE A 389 8.43 11.15 -15.24
N GLN A 390 8.23 10.34 -14.20
CA GLN A 390 7.17 10.46 -13.21
C GLN A 390 7.78 10.44 -11.81
N LYS A 391 7.74 11.56 -11.07
CA LYS A 391 8.42 11.67 -9.77
C LYS A 391 7.83 10.76 -8.70
N GLN A 392 6.51 10.63 -8.63
CA GLN A 392 5.79 9.86 -7.61
C GLN A 392 5.20 8.56 -8.18
N PRO A 393 5.23 7.44 -7.43
CA PRO A 393 4.47 6.24 -7.74
C PRO A 393 2.98 6.55 -7.86
N ILE A 394 2.25 5.74 -8.63
CA ILE A 394 0.83 6.04 -8.93
C ILE A 394 -0.05 6.09 -7.67
N TYR A 395 0.16 5.19 -6.72
CA TYR A 395 -0.69 5.13 -5.52
C TYR A 395 -0.45 6.31 -4.57
N GLU A 396 0.78 6.79 -4.47
CA GLU A 396 1.11 8.01 -3.72
C GLU A 396 0.53 9.25 -4.40
N ALA A 397 0.66 9.34 -5.74
CA ALA A 397 0.08 10.45 -6.50
C ALA A 397 -1.46 10.49 -6.39
N LEU A 398 -2.12 9.32 -6.38
CA LEU A 398 -3.57 9.22 -6.17
C LEU A 398 -3.98 9.64 -4.75
N ALA A 399 -3.26 9.18 -3.73
CA ALA A 399 -3.49 9.58 -2.34
C ALA A 399 -3.34 11.09 -2.16
N ARG A 400 -2.30 11.69 -2.78
CA ARG A 400 -2.08 13.14 -2.77
C ARG A 400 -3.24 13.92 -3.42
N GLN A 401 -3.83 13.40 -4.52
CA GLN A 401 -5.03 14.01 -5.11
C GLN A 401 -6.26 13.90 -4.20
N ASP A 402 -6.30 12.92 -3.29
CA ASP A 402 -7.33 12.79 -2.25
C ASP A 402 -7.04 13.65 -1.00
N GLY A 403 -5.96 14.44 -1.01
CA GLY A 403 -5.54 15.26 0.12
C GLY A 403 -4.85 14.46 1.24
N ILE A 404 -4.41 13.24 0.95
CA ILE A 404 -3.73 12.37 1.92
C ILE A 404 -2.24 12.38 1.61
N HIS A 405 -1.44 12.86 2.57
CA HIS A 405 0.00 12.75 2.50
C HIS A 405 0.43 11.36 2.99
N LEU A 406 1.05 10.59 2.09
CA LEU A 406 1.69 9.32 2.44
C LEU A 406 3.19 9.58 2.52
N PRO A 407 3.88 9.20 3.61
CA PRO A 407 5.32 9.38 3.70
C PRO A 407 6.00 8.58 2.59
N ASN A 408 6.87 9.24 1.82
CA ASN A 408 7.64 8.58 0.76
C ASN A 408 8.81 7.78 1.36
N HIS A 409 9.47 6.93 0.55
CA HIS A 409 10.54 6.05 1.03
C HIS A 409 11.69 6.84 1.67
N LYS A 410 12.07 7.99 1.11
CA LYS A 410 13.11 8.85 1.67
C LYS A 410 12.70 9.46 3.01
N GLU A 411 11.48 9.98 3.10
CA GLU A 411 10.95 10.50 4.37
C GLU A 411 10.90 9.43 5.46
N ARG A 412 10.56 8.18 5.10
CA ARG A 412 10.58 7.05 6.04
C ARG A 412 11.99 6.66 6.47
N GLU A 413 12.93 6.62 5.54
CA GLU A 413 14.35 6.37 5.85
C GLU A 413 14.92 7.49 6.73
N GLU A 414 14.67 8.75 6.40
CA GLU A 414 15.10 9.91 7.18
C GLU A 414 14.49 9.90 8.59
N LEU A 415 13.19 9.60 8.71
CA LEU A 415 12.51 9.46 10.00
C LEU A 415 13.04 8.27 10.81
N GLY A 416 13.36 7.16 10.14
CA GLY A 416 13.95 5.97 10.79
C GLY A 416 15.43 6.09 11.13
N GLN A 417 16.17 6.95 10.41
CA GLN A 417 17.60 7.17 10.63
C GLN A 417 17.90 8.21 11.71
N ARG A 418 16.97 9.14 12.01
CA ARG A 418 17.16 10.13 13.05
C ARG A 418 17.30 9.47 14.42
N ARG A 419 18.40 9.74 15.07
CA ARG A 419 18.74 9.19 16.38
C ARG A 419 18.59 10.24 17.47
N VAL A 420 18.49 9.77 18.70
CA VAL A 420 18.49 10.65 19.88
C VAL A 420 19.72 11.55 19.91
N PHE A 421 20.89 11.03 19.49
CA PHE A 421 22.13 11.80 19.37
C PHE A 421 22.01 13.06 18.50
N ASP A 422 21.17 13.04 17.46
CA ASP A 422 21.04 14.17 16.51
C ASP A 422 20.32 15.38 17.11
N VAL A 423 19.58 15.19 18.21
CA VAL A 423 18.72 16.21 18.82
C VAL A 423 18.90 16.37 20.32
N MET A 424 19.66 15.46 20.97
CA MET A 424 19.90 15.55 22.42
C MET A 424 20.68 16.81 22.79
N ARG A 425 20.42 17.28 23.99
CA ARG A 425 21.17 18.38 24.61
C ARG A 425 22.15 17.81 25.61
N ASN A 426 23.41 18.27 25.57
CA ASN A 426 24.44 17.84 26.48
C ASN A 426 24.43 18.62 27.81
N ASP A 427 23.82 19.82 27.81
CA ASP A 427 23.62 20.69 28.96
C ASP A 427 22.33 20.35 29.69
N ALA A 428 22.33 19.25 30.42
CA ALA A 428 21.17 18.78 31.15
C ALA A 428 20.97 19.55 32.46
N GLU A 429 19.87 20.26 32.61
CA GLU A 429 19.44 20.70 33.94
C GLU A 429 18.95 19.49 34.75
N THR A 430 19.52 19.27 35.89
CA THR A 430 19.24 18.14 36.78
C THR A 430 18.86 18.65 38.18
N LEU A 431 18.15 17.81 38.92
CA LEU A 431 17.83 18.08 40.33
C LEU A 431 18.73 17.19 41.22
N PRO A 432 19.39 17.75 42.26
CA PRO A 432 20.14 16.95 43.21
C PRO A 432 19.19 16.02 44.02
N ALA A 433 19.56 14.76 44.14
CA ALA A 433 18.77 13.75 44.86
C ALA A 433 18.53 14.09 46.35
N GLN A 434 19.44 14.86 46.96
CA GLN A 434 19.35 15.29 48.35
C GLN A 434 18.51 16.57 48.56
N MET A 435 18.05 17.21 47.48
CA MET A 435 17.19 18.39 47.52
C MET A 435 15.82 18.04 48.09
N SER A 436 15.20 18.98 48.82
CA SER A 436 13.84 18.78 49.33
C SER A 436 12.79 18.97 48.23
N VAL A 437 11.62 18.39 48.42
CA VAL A 437 10.44 18.55 47.50
C VAL A 437 10.11 20.04 47.34
N HIS A 438 10.14 20.80 48.45
CA HIS A 438 9.84 22.22 48.43
C HIS A 438 10.79 23.04 47.56
N GLU A 439 12.09 22.83 47.76
CA GLU A 439 13.16 23.49 46.98
C GLU A 439 13.05 23.12 45.48
N ALA A 440 12.78 21.85 45.15
CA ALA A 440 12.62 21.39 43.79
C ALA A 440 11.43 22.05 43.09
N VAL A 441 10.28 22.17 43.75
CA VAL A 441 9.11 22.87 43.22
C VAL A 441 9.38 24.34 42.97
N GLU A 442 10.07 25.03 43.89
CA GLU A 442 10.45 26.43 43.72
C GLU A 442 11.40 26.63 42.51
N GLN A 443 12.41 25.76 42.36
CA GLN A 443 13.33 25.80 41.23
C GLN A 443 12.61 25.56 39.88
N MET A 444 11.62 24.67 39.87
CA MET A 444 10.85 24.35 38.69
C MET A 444 9.85 25.44 38.27
N ARG A 445 9.40 26.32 39.18
CA ARG A 445 8.45 27.41 38.85
C ARG A 445 8.97 28.36 37.80
N SER A 446 10.28 28.54 37.70
CA SER A 446 10.94 29.43 36.73
C SER A 446 11.22 28.76 35.37
N ASN A 447 10.98 27.45 35.24
CA ASN A 447 11.39 26.66 34.09
C ASN A 447 10.20 26.13 33.25
N GLN A 448 10.42 25.94 31.93
CA GLN A 448 9.39 25.51 30.98
C GLN A 448 9.16 23.98 30.93
N PHE A 449 10.09 23.20 31.50
CA PHE A 449 10.00 21.73 31.48
C PHE A 449 8.99 21.21 32.50
N ARG A 450 8.39 20.04 32.20
CA ARG A 450 7.44 19.35 33.09
C ARG A 450 8.03 18.15 33.78
N ALA A 451 9.26 17.76 33.45
CA ALA A 451 9.99 16.66 34.07
C ALA A 451 11.49 16.95 34.12
N TRP A 452 12.21 16.39 35.10
CA TRP A 452 13.65 16.57 35.30
C TRP A 452 14.31 15.25 35.73
N PRO A 453 15.56 14.98 35.24
CA PRO A 453 16.39 13.94 35.80
C PRO A 453 16.83 14.30 37.21
N VAL A 454 16.78 13.35 38.12
CA VAL A 454 17.29 13.46 39.47
C VAL A 454 18.64 12.73 39.52
N VAL A 455 19.65 13.40 40.02
CA VAL A 455 21.03 12.86 40.10
C VAL A 455 21.53 12.87 41.54
N ASP A 456 22.24 11.79 41.92
CA ASP A 456 23.00 11.69 43.16
C ASP A 456 24.48 11.64 42.79
N GLU A 457 25.24 12.68 43.17
CA GLU A 457 26.60 12.96 42.68
C GLU A 457 26.63 13.06 41.13
N GLU A 458 27.03 12.00 40.45
CA GLU A 458 27.07 11.91 38.97
C GLU A 458 26.10 10.84 38.40
N SER A 459 25.34 10.15 39.28
CA SER A 459 24.50 9.02 38.93
C SER A 459 23.02 9.43 38.79
N VAL A 460 22.37 9.11 37.68
CA VAL A 460 20.94 9.30 37.53
C VAL A 460 20.19 8.31 38.40
N VAL A 461 19.36 8.82 39.29
CA VAL A 461 18.47 8.02 40.16
C VAL A 461 17.11 7.81 39.53
N GLY A 462 16.63 8.78 38.78
CA GLY A 462 15.31 8.70 38.16
C GLY A 462 14.89 9.99 37.46
N VAL A 463 13.59 10.04 37.08
CA VAL A 463 12.94 11.22 36.49
C VAL A 463 11.72 11.57 37.32
N LEU A 464 11.61 12.82 37.75
CA LEU A 464 10.43 13.33 38.45
C LEU A 464 9.67 14.32 37.57
N SER A 465 8.35 14.13 37.50
CA SER A 465 7.45 15.08 36.84
C SER A 465 7.03 16.18 37.83
N ARG A 466 6.69 17.36 37.29
CA ARG A 466 6.09 18.44 38.09
C ARG A 466 4.85 17.97 38.86
N ALA A 467 3.98 17.20 38.20
CA ALA A 467 2.78 16.64 38.82
C ALA A 467 3.10 15.76 40.04
N THR A 468 4.14 14.92 39.95
CA THR A 468 4.56 14.05 41.06
C THR A 468 5.02 14.87 42.27
N LEU A 469 5.76 15.95 42.01
CA LEU A 469 6.28 16.83 43.07
C LEU A 469 5.15 17.69 43.71
N GLU A 470 4.22 18.19 42.91
CA GLU A 470 3.04 18.92 43.41
C GLU A 470 2.18 18.01 44.28
N ILE A 471 1.94 16.76 43.91
CA ILE A 471 1.24 15.78 44.74
C ILE A 471 1.99 15.53 46.04
N ALA A 472 3.31 15.36 46.00
CA ALA A 472 4.11 15.16 47.20
C ALA A 472 4.08 16.38 48.16
N LEU A 473 3.99 17.60 47.60
CA LEU A 473 3.85 18.82 48.37
C LEU A 473 2.48 18.91 49.06
N ASP A 474 1.41 18.58 48.31
CA ASP A 474 0.03 18.58 48.80
C ASP A 474 -0.19 17.50 49.89
N ASP A 475 0.53 16.39 49.79
CA ASP A 475 0.55 15.32 50.81
C ASP A 475 1.32 15.70 52.10
N GLY A 476 1.86 16.91 52.18
CA GLY A 476 2.64 17.40 53.34
C GLY A 476 4.07 16.88 53.40
N ARG A 477 4.62 16.36 52.30
CA ARG A 477 5.98 15.81 52.19
C ARG A 477 7.04 16.86 51.75
N ALA A 478 6.85 18.14 52.09
CA ALA A 478 7.65 19.28 51.67
C ALA A 478 9.13 19.15 51.97
N GLU A 479 9.47 18.63 53.17
CA GLU A 479 10.84 18.45 53.65
C GLU A 479 11.47 17.10 53.24
N GLN A 480 10.73 16.24 52.58
CA GLN A 480 11.24 14.94 52.12
C GLN A 480 12.25 15.14 51.00
N LYS A 481 13.32 14.33 50.98
CA LYS A 481 14.33 14.38 49.94
C LYS A 481 13.79 13.72 48.66
N LEU A 482 14.24 14.20 47.49
CA LEU A 482 13.79 13.67 46.18
C LEU A 482 14.15 12.18 46.03
N ILE A 483 15.28 11.72 46.56
CA ILE A 483 15.67 10.31 46.51
C ILE A 483 14.64 9.38 47.17
N ASP A 484 13.98 9.84 48.22
CA ASP A 484 13.02 9.06 48.98
C ASP A 484 11.63 8.94 48.30
N LEU A 485 11.45 9.62 47.17
CA LEU A 485 10.24 9.52 46.34
C LEU A 485 10.27 8.37 45.34
N PHE A 486 11.43 7.76 45.13
CA PHE A 486 11.57 6.66 44.19
C PHE A 486 11.32 5.32 44.89
N GLU A 487 10.29 4.60 44.44
CA GLU A 487 9.98 3.25 44.91
C GLU A 487 10.82 2.17 44.21
N THR A 488 11.29 2.46 43.00
CA THR A 488 12.10 1.55 42.17
C THR A 488 13.28 2.29 41.55
N LEU A 489 14.33 1.56 41.25
CA LEU A 489 15.50 2.09 40.52
C LEU A 489 15.33 2.08 38.99
N GLU A 490 14.18 1.59 38.49
CA GLU A 490 13.84 1.62 37.08
C GLU A 490 13.20 2.96 36.73
N PHE A 491 13.79 3.65 35.76
CA PHE A 491 13.29 4.93 35.26
C PHE A 491 13.25 4.99 33.74
N PRO A 492 12.35 5.78 33.15
CA PRO A 492 12.27 5.95 31.70
C PRO A 492 13.50 6.70 31.18
N HIS A 493 14.24 6.09 30.27
CA HIS A 493 15.48 6.63 29.68
C HIS A 493 15.63 6.22 28.22
N VAL A 494 16.54 6.86 27.51
CA VAL A 494 16.97 6.51 26.15
C VAL A 494 18.48 6.49 26.04
N HIS A 495 18.98 5.87 24.96
CA HIS A 495 20.41 5.89 24.62
C HIS A 495 20.63 6.71 23.34
N LYS A 496 21.84 7.21 23.13
CA LYS A 496 22.22 8.02 21.96
C LYS A 496 21.87 7.39 20.62
N ASP A 497 21.99 6.07 20.53
CA ASP A 497 21.77 5.28 19.33
C ASP A 497 20.30 4.85 19.12
N HIS A 498 19.42 5.14 20.07
CA HIS A 498 17.99 4.88 19.88
C HIS A 498 17.42 5.77 18.78
N ALA A 499 16.51 5.18 17.99
CA ALA A 499 15.76 5.96 16.99
C ALA A 499 14.84 6.96 17.70
N LEU A 500 14.68 8.15 17.11
CA LEU A 500 13.97 9.25 17.74
C LEU A 500 12.50 8.95 18.05
N HIS A 501 11.84 8.10 17.23
CA HIS A 501 10.46 7.64 17.51
C HIS A 501 10.37 6.80 18.80
N GLN A 502 11.44 6.08 19.19
CA GLN A 502 11.46 5.33 20.45
C GLN A 502 11.49 6.26 21.66
N ALA A 503 12.16 7.41 21.54
CA ALA A 503 12.12 8.43 22.56
C ALA A 503 10.68 8.98 22.73
N LEU A 504 9.99 9.26 21.64
CA LEU A 504 8.61 9.72 21.66
C LEU A 504 7.66 8.70 22.29
N GLU A 505 7.81 7.42 21.94
CA GLU A 505 7.03 6.33 22.52
C GLU A 505 7.26 6.18 24.03
N ARG A 506 8.51 6.25 24.47
CA ARG A 506 8.86 6.19 25.90
C ARG A 506 8.34 7.40 26.69
N MET A 507 8.42 8.61 26.12
CA MET A 507 7.82 9.82 26.69
C MET A 507 6.32 9.66 26.89
N SER A 508 5.62 9.16 25.86
CA SER A 508 4.20 8.93 25.90
C SER A 508 3.78 7.88 26.95
N ASN A 509 4.52 6.76 27.01
CA ASN A 509 4.22 5.68 27.97
C ASN A 509 4.47 6.08 29.41
N ALA A 510 5.50 6.91 29.63
CA ALA A 510 5.86 7.39 30.96
C ALA A 510 5.14 8.71 31.35
N HIS A 511 4.34 9.30 30.44
CA HIS A 511 3.67 10.59 30.63
C HIS A 511 4.64 11.73 31.00
N VAL A 512 5.85 11.75 30.41
CA VAL A 512 6.87 12.78 30.61
C VAL A 512 7.18 13.46 29.28
N ASP A 513 7.60 14.72 29.32
CA ASP A 513 8.02 15.50 28.16
C ASP A 513 9.54 15.61 28.01
N LEU A 514 10.28 14.90 28.88
CA LEU A 514 11.73 14.84 28.88
C LEU A 514 12.20 13.45 29.30
N LEU A 515 13.24 12.94 28.62
CA LEU A 515 13.93 11.70 29.00
C LEU A 515 15.43 11.96 29.15
N PRO A 516 16.08 11.39 30.18
CA PRO A 516 17.54 11.34 30.26
C PRO A 516 18.10 10.44 29.16
N VAL A 517 19.14 10.91 28.52
CA VAL A 517 19.98 10.12 27.61
C VAL A 517 21.15 9.57 28.42
N VAL A 518 21.18 8.24 28.55
CA VAL A 518 22.14 7.57 29.41
C VAL A 518 23.09 6.67 28.64
N ASN A 519 24.21 6.36 29.22
CA ASN A 519 25.20 5.46 28.65
C ASN A 519 24.63 4.02 28.56
N ARG A 520 24.89 3.31 27.48
CA ARG A 520 24.38 1.94 27.29
C ARG A 520 25.05 0.92 28.21
N ALA A 521 26.31 1.16 28.60
CA ALA A 521 27.02 0.27 29.50
C ALA A 521 26.69 0.55 30.97
N ASP A 522 26.29 1.78 31.30
CA ASP A 522 25.86 2.20 32.63
C ASP A 522 24.67 3.17 32.52
N ILE A 523 23.48 2.69 32.85
CA ILE A 523 22.24 3.46 32.75
C ILE A 523 22.16 4.61 33.78
N HIS A 524 23.04 4.63 34.76
CA HIS A 524 23.12 5.71 35.73
C HIS A 524 24.03 6.86 35.28
N GLN A 525 24.84 6.66 34.24
CA GLN A 525 25.68 7.72 33.67
C GLN A 525 24.87 8.58 32.69
N LEU A 526 24.63 9.85 33.11
CA LEU A 526 23.92 10.82 32.26
C LEU A 526 24.84 11.30 31.13
N GLU A 527 24.36 11.25 29.89
CA GLU A 527 25.06 11.76 28.72
C GLU A 527 24.38 13.00 28.11
N GLY A 528 23.14 13.28 28.54
CA GLY A 528 22.36 14.42 28.11
C GLY A 528 20.84 14.22 28.34
N ILE A 529 20.05 15.07 27.74
CA ILE A 529 18.58 14.99 27.79
C ILE A 529 18.00 15.11 26.39
N VAL A 530 16.81 14.58 26.20
CA VAL A 530 16.00 14.82 25.01
C VAL A 530 14.60 15.23 25.46
N THR A 531 14.08 16.34 24.90
CA THR A 531 12.75 16.84 25.21
C THR A 531 11.77 16.54 24.09
N LEU A 532 10.47 16.49 24.42
CA LEU A 532 9.40 16.34 23.43
C LEU A 532 9.47 17.43 22.36
N ARG A 533 9.84 18.65 22.75
CA ARG A 533 10.03 19.78 21.84
C ARG A 533 11.15 19.52 20.84
N ASP A 534 12.33 19.05 21.28
CA ASP A 534 13.47 18.75 20.40
C ASP A 534 13.09 17.66 19.39
N VAL A 535 12.30 16.65 19.84
CA VAL A 535 11.78 15.60 18.96
C VAL A 535 10.82 16.17 17.94
N LEU A 536 9.81 16.97 18.34
CA LEU A 536 8.82 17.56 17.45
C LEU A 536 9.44 18.54 16.46
N ASP A 537 10.34 19.41 16.92
CA ASP A 537 11.06 20.37 16.06
C ASP A 537 11.89 19.62 15.00
N SER A 538 12.52 18.51 15.37
CA SER A 538 13.24 17.68 14.40
C SER A 538 12.33 17.08 13.33
N TYR A 539 11.06 16.84 13.62
CA TYR A 539 10.06 16.38 12.65
C TYR A 539 9.38 17.52 11.88
N GLY A 540 9.81 18.78 12.11
CA GLY A 540 9.23 19.96 11.44
C GLY A 540 7.82 20.29 11.94
N VAL A 541 7.46 19.83 13.14
CA VAL A 541 6.21 20.19 13.81
C VAL A 541 6.49 21.40 14.70
N ASP A 542 6.07 22.59 14.27
CA ASP A 542 6.18 23.82 15.07
C ASP A 542 5.41 23.65 16.40
N SER A 543 6.16 23.47 17.48
CA SER A 543 5.62 23.34 18.84
C SER A 543 5.20 24.70 19.46
N SER A 544 5.28 25.80 18.70
CA SER A 544 4.97 27.16 19.17
C SER A 544 3.48 27.49 19.27
N GLY A 545 2.57 26.54 19.00
CA GLY A 545 1.11 26.77 18.91
C GLY A 545 0.24 26.15 20.01
N SER A 546 0.79 25.57 21.08
CA SER A 546 0.02 25.02 22.19
C SER A 546 0.60 25.46 23.54
N ALA A 547 0.34 26.72 23.91
CA ALA A 547 0.43 27.20 25.27
C ALA A 547 -0.97 27.28 25.88
#